data_eb2ad58858e4e61c4624a16169979a56
#
_entry.id   eb2ad58858e4e61c4624a16169979a56
#
_cell.length_a   1.000
_cell.length_b   1.000
_cell.length_c   1.000
_cell.angle_alpha   90.00
_cell.angle_beta   90.00
_cell.angle_gamma   90.00
#
_symmetry.space_group_name_H-M   'P 1'
#
loop_
_entity.id
_entity.type
_entity.pdbx_description
1 polymer ?
#
loop_
_entity_poly.entity_id
_entity_poly.type
_entity_poly.pdbx_seq_one_letter_code
_entity_poly.pdbx_strand_id
1 'polypeptide(L)'
;MTPMMEQYLRIKAQHEDAILFYRLGDFYEMFFDDAKLVSRELELVLTGKDCGMDERAPMCGIPYHSSESYIGRLVAKGYKVVICEQTEDPATPKGPGTPXXXX
;
A
#
# COMPACT_ATOMS: atom_id res chain seq x y z
N MET A 1 14.49 -7.56 -8.04
CA MET A 1 13.37 -6.83 -7.47
C MET A 1 12.75 -5.95 -8.53
N THR A 2 11.43 -5.96 -8.63
CA THR A 2 10.74 -5.17 -9.66
C THR A 2 10.85 -3.68 -9.37
N PRO A 3 10.74 -2.85 -10.43
CA PRO A 3 10.74 -1.40 -10.20
C PRO A 3 9.63 -0.94 -9.28
N MET A 4 8.45 -1.58 -9.37
CA MET A 4 7.34 -1.22 -8.49
C MET A 4 7.74 -1.43 -7.03
N MET A 5 8.35 -2.56 -6.72
CA MET A 5 8.71 -2.83 -5.34
C MET A 5 9.84 -1.93 -4.85
N GLU A 6 10.77 -1.58 -5.73
CA GLU A 6 11.80 -0.62 -5.36
C GLU A 6 11.19 0.72 -4.99
N GLN A 7 10.22 1.17 -5.78
CA GLN A 7 9.55 2.42 -5.49
C GLN A 7 8.77 2.35 -4.18
N TYR A 8 8.05 1.24 -3.99
CA TYR A 8 7.31 1.07 -2.74
C TYR A 8 8.24 1.17 -1.54
N LEU A 9 9.37 0.50 -1.59
CA LEU A 9 10.29 0.51 -0.45
C LEU A 9 10.88 1.87 -0.20
N ARG A 10 11.15 2.64 -1.26
CA ARG A 10 11.64 4.01 -1.08
C ARG A 10 10.63 4.88 -0.37
N ILE A 11 9.36 4.75 -0.76
CA ILE A 11 8.31 5.54 -0.12
C ILE A 11 8.10 5.07 1.31
N LYS A 12 8.07 3.76 1.52
CA LYS A 12 7.88 3.25 2.87
C LYS A 12 8.97 3.71 3.81
N ALA A 13 10.20 3.82 3.33
CA ALA A 13 11.29 4.26 4.17
C ALA A 13 11.09 5.70 4.67
N GLN A 14 10.30 6.49 3.97
CA GLN A 14 10.00 7.85 4.38
C GLN A 14 8.80 7.93 5.33
N HIS A 15 8.11 6.82 5.54
CA HIS A 15 6.89 6.79 6.34
C HIS A 15 6.85 5.54 7.20
N GLU A 16 7.92 5.30 7.93
CA GLU A 16 8.04 4.06 8.68
C GLU A 16 7.05 3.97 9.82
N ASP A 17 6.53 5.11 10.29
CA ASP A 17 5.58 5.13 11.39
C ASP A 17 4.14 4.99 10.93
N ALA A 18 3.93 4.75 9.65
CA ALA A 18 2.57 4.69 9.11
C ALA A 18 2.38 3.43 8.29
N ILE A 19 1.13 3.04 8.12
CA ILE A 19 0.78 1.97 7.20
C ILE A 19 0.68 2.60 5.83
N LEU A 20 1.39 2.04 4.85
CA LEU A 20 1.40 2.60 3.51
C LEU A 20 0.41 1.84 2.62
N PHE A 21 -0.58 2.57 2.14
CA PHE A 21 -1.55 2.08 1.16
C PHE A 21 -1.06 2.49 -0.22
N TYR A 22 -0.63 1.52 -1.00
CA TYR A 22 0.03 1.77 -2.28
C TYR A 22 -0.93 1.45 -3.41
N ARG A 23 -1.29 2.47 -4.19
CA ARG A 23 -2.29 2.29 -5.24
C ARG A 23 -1.71 1.56 -6.43
N LEU A 24 -2.32 0.46 -6.79
CA LEU A 24 -1.94 -0.32 -7.97
C LEU A 24 -3.23 -0.65 -8.72
N GLY A 25 -3.47 0.06 -9.81
CA GLY A 25 -4.70 -0.12 -10.55
C GLY A 25 -5.90 0.22 -9.70
N ASP A 26 -6.83 -0.70 -9.58
CA ASP A 26 -8.06 -0.48 -8.83
C ASP A 26 -7.95 -0.88 -7.37
N PHE A 27 -6.77 -1.21 -6.91
CA PHE A 27 -6.56 -1.67 -5.54
C PHE A 27 -5.57 -0.78 -4.82
N TYR A 28 -5.70 -0.75 -3.48
CA TYR A 28 -4.58 -0.39 -2.63
C TYR A 28 -3.98 -1.68 -2.13
N GLU A 29 -2.66 -1.78 -2.23
CA GLU A 29 -1.96 -2.96 -1.74
C GLU A 29 -1.02 -2.57 -0.62
N MET A 30 -0.88 -3.47 0.33
CA MET A 30 0.02 -3.34 1.45
C MET A 30 1.00 -4.50 1.42
N PHE A 31 2.23 -4.27 1.86
CA PHE A 31 3.27 -5.28 1.75
C PHE A 31 4.01 -5.46 3.06
N PHE A 32 4.61 -6.63 3.20
CA PHE A 32 5.50 -6.95 4.31
C PHE A 32 4.80 -6.78 5.65
N ASP A 33 5.42 -6.10 6.58
CA ASP A 33 4.83 -5.97 7.92
C ASP A 33 3.50 -5.23 7.90
N ASP A 34 3.37 -4.24 7.01
CA ASP A 34 2.08 -3.56 6.87
C ASP A 34 0.99 -4.53 6.44
N ALA A 35 1.32 -5.42 5.50
CA ALA A 35 0.32 -6.40 5.04
C ALA A 35 -0.09 -7.33 6.17
N LYS A 36 0.87 -7.78 6.96
CA LYS A 36 0.57 -8.66 8.07
C LYS A 36 -0.31 -7.96 9.10
N LEU A 37 0.01 -6.72 9.39
CA LEU A 37 -0.78 -5.95 10.35
C LEU A 37 -2.20 -5.71 9.85
N VAL A 38 -2.32 -5.24 8.61
CA VAL A 38 -3.64 -4.88 8.08
C VAL A 38 -4.51 -6.13 7.91
N SER A 39 -3.91 -7.23 7.43
CA SER A 39 -4.71 -8.44 7.27
C SER A 39 -5.27 -8.91 8.61
N ARG A 40 -4.49 -8.78 9.67
CA ARG A 40 -4.96 -9.17 10.99
C ARG A 40 -6.04 -8.21 11.50
N GLU A 41 -5.79 -6.91 11.37
CA GLU A 41 -6.71 -5.92 11.93
C GLU A 41 -8.04 -5.87 11.19
N LEU A 42 -7.99 -6.06 9.90
CA LEU A 42 -9.20 -5.94 9.07
C LEU A 42 -9.72 -7.29 8.58
N GLU A 43 -9.08 -8.38 9.01
CA GLU A 43 -9.49 -9.73 8.65
C GLU A 43 -9.51 -9.94 7.14
N LEU A 44 -8.44 -9.51 6.51
CA LEU A 44 -8.24 -9.71 5.08
C LEU A 44 -7.32 -10.88 4.84
N VAL A 45 -7.44 -11.45 3.66
CA VAL A 45 -6.56 -12.55 3.28
C VAL A 45 -5.15 -12.03 3.08
N LEU A 46 -4.19 -12.70 3.72
CA LEU A 46 -2.79 -12.41 3.50
C LEU A 46 -2.30 -13.36 2.41
N THR A 47 -1.75 -12.79 1.36
CA THR A 47 -1.28 -13.58 0.24
C THR A 47 0.16 -13.18 -0.07
N GLY A 48 0.65 -13.51 -1.25
CA GLY A 48 1.99 -13.16 -1.65
C GLY A 48 2.00 -12.60 -3.06
N LYS A 49 2.93 -11.70 -3.29
CA LYS A 49 3.09 -11.12 -4.62
C LYS A 49 4.51 -11.34 -5.09
N ASP A 50 4.63 -11.80 -6.33
CA ASP A 50 5.93 -11.99 -6.95
C ASP A 50 6.51 -10.63 -7.30
N CYS A 51 7.57 -10.26 -6.62
CA CYS A 51 8.20 -8.96 -6.81
C CYS A 51 9.65 -9.10 -7.30
N GLY A 52 9.94 -10.22 -7.93
CA GLY A 52 11.26 -10.44 -8.48
C GLY A 52 12.30 -10.78 -7.43
N MET A 53 11.85 -11.32 -6.29
CA MET A 53 12.74 -11.76 -5.24
C MET A 53 12.63 -13.27 -5.09
N ASP A 54 13.51 -13.85 -4.26
CA ASP A 54 13.48 -15.29 -4.07
C ASP A 54 12.15 -15.75 -3.50
N GLU A 55 11.60 -14.98 -2.60
CA GLU A 55 10.30 -15.30 -2.00
C GLU A 55 9.30 -14.24 -2.39
N ARG A 56 8.03 -14.66 -2.43
CA ARG A 56 6.96 -13.71 -2.69
C ARG A 56 6.81 -12.77 -1.49
N ALA A 57 6.53 -11.51 -1.76
CA ALA A 57 6.33 -10.54 -0.70
C ALA A 57 4.96 -10.74 -0.06
N PRO A 58 4.87 -10.77 1.26
CA PRO A 58 3.55 -10.81 1.88
C PRO A 58 2.74 -9.60 1.42
N MET A 59 1.47 -9.83 1.10
CA MET A 59 0.65 -8.79 0.53
C MET A 59 -0.81 -8.97 0.93
N CYS A 60 -1.51 -7.88 1.16
CA CYS A 60 -2.95 -7.88 1.16
C CYS A 60 -3.42 -6.64 0.42
N GLY A 61 -4.68 -6.64 0.01
CA GLY A 61 -5.18 -5.53 -0.77
C GLY A 61 -6.65 -5.32 -0.57
N ILE A 62 -7.09 -4.10 -0.88
CA ILE A 62 -8.49 -3.76 -0.85
C ILE A 62 -8.83 -2.99 -2.12
N PRO A 63 -10.08 -3.13 -2.59
CA PRO A 63 -10.49 -2.30 -3.72
C PRO A 63 -10.48 -0.83 -3.34
N TYR A 64 -9.98 -0.03 -4.24
CA TYR A 64 -9.88 1.40 -3.94
C TYR A 64 -11.26 2.03 -3.74
N HIS A 65 -12.27 1.52 -4.41
CA HIS A 65 -13.62 2.08 -4.28
C HIS A 65 -14.22 1.91 -2.90
N SER A 66 -13.76 0.93 -2.14
CA SER A 66 -14.29 0.68 -0.80
C SER A 66 -13.27 0.99 0.28
N SER A 67 -12.24 1.73 -0.06
CA SER A 67 -11.11 1.89 0.86
C SER A 67 -11.44 2.77 2.07
N GLU A 68 -12.39 3.70 1.92
CA GLU A 68 -12.64 4.64 3.00
C GLU A 68 -13.02 3.96 4.30
N SER A 69 -13.89 2.97 4.24
CA SER A 69 -14.31 2.31 5.46
C SER A 69 -13.17 1.55 6.10
N TYR A 70 -12.34 0.89 5.29
CA TYR A 70 -11.20 0.18 5.83
C TYR A 70 -10.19 1.13 6.47
N ILE A 71 -9.90 2.23 5.77
CA ILE A 71 -8.96 3.19 6.31
C ILE A 71 -9.51 3.79 7.60
N GLY A 72 -10.81 4.10 7.63
CA GLY A 72 -11.41 4.65 8.82
C GLY A 72 -11.30 3.72 10.01
N ARG A 73 -11.44 2.41 9.78
CA ARG A 73 -11.30 1.46 10.87
C ARG A 73 -9.89 1.43 11.43
N LEU A 74 -8.89 1.52 10.55
CA LEU A 74 -7.51 1.56 11.02
C LEU A 74 -7.22 2.84 11.79
N VAL A 75 -7.69 3.97 11.27
CA VAL A 75 -7.46 5.25 11.94
C VAL A 75 -8.16 5.27 13.29
N ALA A 76 -9.36 4.70 13.36
CA ALA A 76 -10.09 4.64 14.64
C ALA A 76 -9.34 3.82 15.67
N LYS A 77 -8.52 2.86 15.23
CA LYS A 77 -7.73 2.05 16.15
C LYS A 77 -6.41 2.72 16.51
N GLY A 78 -6.16 3.91 16.00
CA GLY A 78 -4.96 4.66 16.33
C GLY A 78 -3.83 4.55 15.34
N TYR A 79 -4.02 3.86 14.24
CA TYR A 79 -2.97 3.72 13.24
C TYR A 79 -2.92 4.95 12.35
N LYS A 80 -1.70 5.29 11.93
CA LYS A 80 -1.50 6.33 10.95
C LYS A 80 -1.43 5.68 9.57
N VAL A 81 -2.12 6.26 8.60
CA VAL A 81 -2.19 5.69 7.25
C VAL A 81 -1.70 6.74 6.27
N VAL A 82 -0.82 6.32 5.37
CA VAL A 82 -0.34 7.17 4.28
C VAL A 82 -0.83 6.54 2.98
N ILE A 83 -1.38 7.39 2.11
CA ILE A 83 -1.90 6.94 0.83
C ILE A 83 -0.92 7.36 -0.26
N CYS A 84 -0.48 6.41 -1.06
CA CYS A 84 0.32 6.73 -2.24
C CYS A 84 -0.53 6.47 -3.47
N GLU A 85 -1.02 7.54 -4.06
CA GLU A 85 -1.89 7.44 -5.23
C GLU A 85 -1.10 7.32 -6.51
N GLN A 86 -1.73 6.66 -7.48
CA GLN A 86 -1.18 6.59 -8.80
C GLN A 86 -1.63 7.84 -9.53
N THR A 87 -0.74 8.77 -9.74
CA THR A 87 -1.08 10.00 -10.42
C THR A 87 -0.77 9.96 -11.88
N GLU A 88 -0.43 8.77 -12.38
CA GLU A 88 0.05 8.64 -13.70
C GLU A 88 -0.95 9.07 -14.73
N ASP A 89 -0.50 9.93 -15.59
CA ASP A 89 -1.21 10.32 -16.78
C ASP A 89 -0.37 9.82 -17.93
N PRO A 90 -0.89 9.02 -18.82
CA PRO A 90 -0.04 8.50 -19.91
C PRO A 90 0.64 9.60 -20.67
N ALA A 91 0.05 10.79 -20.75
CA ALA A 91 0.66 11.90 -21.46
C ALA A 91 1.73 12.59 -20.64
N THR A 92 1.87 12.27 -19.36
CA THR A 92 2.84 12.90 -18.49
C THR A 92 3.57 11.82 -17.73
N PRO A 93 4.60 11.25 -18.33
CA PRO A 93 5.28 10.13 -17.69
C PRO A 93 5.91 10.58 -16.39
N LYS A 94 5.59 9.86 -15.36
CA LYS A 94 6.09 10.11 -14.04
C LYS A 94 6.20 8.80 -13.34
N GLY A 95 6.86 8.84 -12.22
CA GLY A 95 6.81 7.67 -11.38
C GLY A 95 5.44 7.50 -10.77
N PRO A 96 5.31 6.52 -9.91
CA PRO A 96 4.04 6.35 -9.19
C PRO A 96 3.71 7.60 -8.41
N GLY A 97 2.49 7.71 -8.01
CA GLY A 97 2.00 8.92 -7.40
C GLY A 97 2.72 9.32 -6.14
N THR A 98 2.41 10.52 -5.64
CA THR A 98 2.99 11.03 -4.41
C THR A 98 2.14 10.61 -3.24
N PRO A 99 2.94 10.31 -2.22
CA PRO A 99 2.18 9.94 -1.03
C PRO A 99 1.29 11.09 -0.58
N UNK A 100 0.01 10.86 -0.12
CA UNK A 100 -0.89 11.91 0.29
C UNK A 100 -1.24 11.58 1.70
N UNK A 101 -1.25 12.29 2.36
CA UNK A 101 -1.42 12.03 3.72
C UNK A 101 -2.84 11.90 3.98
N UNK A 102 -2.92 11.07 4.41
CA UNK A 102 -4.23 10.86 4.87
C UNK A 102 -4.21 10.59 6.26
N UNK A 103 -4.28 11.12 6.58
CA UNK A 103 -4.19 11.04 7.99
C UNK A 103 -5.03 10.25 8.71
#